data_8e1468b147af53ec42c3258fc02aa65e
#
_entry.id   8e1468b147af53ec42c3258fc02aa65e
#
_cell.length_a   1.000
_cell.length_b   1.000
_cell.length_c   1.000
_cell.angle_alpha   90.00
_cell.angle_beta   90.00
_cell.angle_gamma   90.00
#
_symmetry.space_group_name_H-M   'P 1'
#
loop_
_entity.id
_entity.type
_entity.pdbx_description
1 polymer ?
#
loop_
_entity_poly.entity_id
_entity_poly.type
_entity_poly.pdbx_seq_one_letter_code
_entity_poly.pdbx_strand_id
1 'polypeptide(L)'
;MADQDYLAARLCFKNNLPFQFLWMSQQAIEKYIKCILLFNTISTKGIGHHLEEGINRINNIPYLHLDLSDKTITFIKYIDDQGINRYFQKTMFTQGMELITLDRTVWEIRRYCKVINYELKKPDGEIINMLEPELKTIKRSRELPPHNFKIIGGYLEQRLKDNRYGQGDLLTWKNFFFGKKKKNTIKIARSIRWASPTQELHPESLEFLGSYIKLK
;
A
#
# COMPACT_ATOMS: atom_id res chain seq x y z
N MET A 1 -6.79 10.47 2.76
CA MET A 1 -5.93 9.90 3.84
C MET A 1 -4.98 8.82 3.32
N ALA A 2 -5.43 7.69 2.74
CA ALA A 2 -4.51 6.65 2.22
C ALA A 2 -3.42 7.17 1.26
N ASP A 3 -3.78 8.02 0.30
CA ASP A 3 -2.83 8.66 -0.62
C ASP A 3 -1.77 9.52 0.10
N GLN A 4 -2.13 10.12 1.24
CA GLN A 4 -1.20 10.92 2.06
C GLN A 4 -0.22 10.02 2.83
N ASP A 5 -0.70 8.91 3.41
CA ASP A 5 0.18 7.95 4.08
C ASP A 5 1.15 7.30 3.07
N TYR A 6 0.68 7.03 1.85
CA TYR A 6 1.55 6.57 0.78
C TYR A 6 2.67 7.57 0.45
N LEU A 7 2.33 8.87 0.33
CA LEU A 7 3.37 9.90 0.13
C LEU A 7 4.29 10.02 1.35
N ALA A 8 3.76 9.90 2.57
CA ALA A 8 4.58 9.87 3.79
C ALA A 8 5.54 8.68 3.79
N ALA A 9 5.09 7.48 3.42
CA ALA A 9 5.96 6.32 3.26
C ALA A 9 7.10 6.59 2.28
N ARG A 10 6.79 7.15 1.10
CA ARG A 10 7.80 7.50 0.10
C ARG A 10 8.82 8.53 0.63
N LEU A 11 8.36 9.52 1.41
CA LEU A 11 9.22 10.50 2.05
C LEU A 11 10.15 9.85 3.08
N CYS A 12 9.61 8.95 3.91
CA CYS A 12 10.40 8.18 4.86
C CYS A 12 11.48 7.35 4.16
N PHE A 13 11.14 6.66 3.07
CA PHE A 13 12.11 5.90 2.27
C PHE A 13 13.20 6.80 1.69
N LYS A 14 12.82 7.94 1.12
CA LYS A 14 13.77 8.91 0.54
C LYS A 14 14.77 9.43 1.57
N ASN A 15 14.37 9.55 2.83
CA ASN A 15 15.18 10.02 3.94
C ASN A 15 15.82 8.87 4.76
N ASN A 16 15.80 7.63 4.23
CA ASN A 16 16.42 6.46 4.88
C ASN A 16 15.86 6.19 6.29
N LEU A 17 14.52 6.26 6.45
CA LEU A 17 13.79 5.98 7.68
C LEU A 17 12.97 4.68 7.50
N PRO A 18 13.60 3.48 7.55
CA PRO A 18 12.98 2.23 7.15
C PRO A 18 11.79 1.82 8.02
N PHE A 19 11.85 2.02 9.32
CA PHE A 19 10.76 1.66 10.24
C PHE A 19 9.52 2.51 9.99
N GLN A 20 9.69 3.82 9.85
CA GLN A 20 8.61 4.75 9.53
C GLN A 20 8.06 4.49 8.13
N PHE A 21 8.93 4.12 7.18
CA PHE A 21 8.51 3.70 5.84
C PHE A 21 7.57 2.50 5.90
N LEU A 22 7.94 1.43 6.62
CA LEU A 22 7.13 0.23 6.73
C LEU A 22 5.80 0.52 7.42
N TRP A 23 5.82 1.28 8.48
CA TRP A 23 4.60 1.67 9.19
C TRP A 23 3.66 2.50 8.32
N MET A 24 4.17 3.55 7.67
CA MET A 24 3.36 4.38 6.76
C MET A 24 2.85 3.58 5.57
N SER A 25 3.62 2.61 5.07
CA SER A 25 3.20 1.70 4.01
C SER A 25 2.03 0.82 4.44
N GLN A 26 2.10 0.26 5.65
CA GLN A 26 1.00 -0.51 6.23
C GLN A 26 -0.26 0.35 6.38
N GLN A 27 -0.14 1.55 6.94
CA GLN A 27 -1.27 2.47 7.11
C GLN A 27 -1.91 2.86 5.76
N ALA A 28 -1.10 3.08 4.72
CA ALA A 28 -1.61 3.37 3.39
C ALA A 28 -2.41 2.21 2.82
N ILE A 29 -1.83 0.98 2.83
CA ILE A 29 -2.46 -0.22 2.28
C ILE A 29 -3.73 -0.57 3.06
N GLU A 30 -3.69 -0.51 4.39
CA GLU A 30 -4.86 -0.71 5.27
C GLU A 30 -6.02 0.21 4.88
N LYS A 31 -5.74 1.50 4.73
CA LYS A 31 -6.76 2.49 4.37
C LYS A 31 -7.30 2.30 2.96
N TYR A 32 -6.48 1.85 2.00
CA TYR A 32 -6.98 1.48 0.67
C TYR A 32 -7.90 0.26 0.73
N ILE A 33 -7.53 -0.79 1.46
CA ILE A 33 -8.37 -1.98 1.67
C ILE A 33 -9.70 -1.59 2.32
N LYS A 34 -9.66 -0.82 3.41
CA LYS A 34 -10.87 -0.31 4.08
C LYS A 34 -11.72 0.57 3.16
N CYS A 35 -11.09 1.38 2.31
CA CYS A 35 -11.79 2.20 1.31
C CYS A 35 -12.58 1.32 0.32
N ILE A 36 -11.99 0.25 -0.20
CA ILE A 36 -12.66 -0.69 -1.10
C ILE A 36 -13.88 -1.32 -0.40
N LEU A 37 -13.72 -1.81 0.83
CA LEU A 37 -14.81 -2.41 1.60
C LEU A 37 -15.94 -1.41 1.80
N LEU A 38 -15.64 -0.19 2.23
CA LEU A 38 -16.64 0.86 2.48
C LEU A 38 -17.38 1.27 1.20
N PHE A 39 -16.70 1.37 0.05
CA PHE A 39 -17.36 1.64 -1.24
C PHE A 39 -18.28 0.52 -1.69
N ASN A 40 -18.08 -0.69 -1.17
CA ASN A 40 -18.93 -1.85 -1.43
C ASN A 40 -19.86 -2.16 -0.24
N THR A 41 -20.08 -1.19 0.67
CA THR A 41 -20.99 -1.29 1.82
C THR A 41 -20.66 -2.41 2.81
N ILE A 42 -19.39 -2.86 2.82
CA ILE A 42 -18.90 -3.90 3.73
C ILE A 42 -18.29 -3.25 4.98
N SER A 43 -18.67 -3.75 6.16
CA SER A 43 -18.13 -3.27 7.43
C SER A 43 -16.64 -3.56 7.55
N THR A 44 -15.89 -2.56 8.04
CA THR A 44 -14.47 -2.69 8.37
C THR A 44 -14.23 -3.02 9.85
N LYS A 45 -15.32 -3.18 10.64
CA LYS A 45 -15.22 -3.51 12.07
C LYS A 45 -14.53 -4.85 12.28
N GLY A 46 -13.61 -4.90 13.21
CA GLY A 46 -12.88 -6.11 13.60
C GLY A 46 -11.68 -6.47 12.71
N ILE A 47 -11.42 -5.78 11.61
CA ILE A 47 -10.21 -6.02 10.79
C ILE A 47 -8.95 -5.59 11.54
N GLY A 48 -9.05 -4.55 12.40
CA GLY A 48 -7.88 -3.99 13.07
C GLY A 48 -6.85 -3.49 12.06
N HIS A 49 -5.62 -3.99 12.18
CA HIS A 49 -4.50 -3.68 11.31
C HIS A 49 -4.09 -4.87 10.40
N HIS A 50 -4.89 -5.94 10.36
CA HIS A 50 -4.59 -7.16 9.59
C HIS A 50 -4.97 -7.00 8.13
N LEU A 51 -3.97 -6.83 7.28
CA LEU A 51 -4.18 -6.56 5.84
C LEU A 51 -4.75 -7.78 5.11
N GLU A 52 -4.28 -8.99 5.45
CA GLU A 52 -4.77 -10.23 4.84
C GLU A 52 -6.25 -10.45 5.14
N GLU A 53 -6.71 -10.19 6.36
CA GLU A 53 -8.13 -10.28 6.71
C GLU A 53 -8.97 -9.32 5.86
N GLY A 54 -8.47 -8.09 5.67
CA GLY A 54 -9.14 -7.12 4.80
C GLY A 54 -9.24 -7.59 3.35
N ILE A 55 -8.18 -8.16 2.79
CA ILE A 55 -8.17 -8.75 1.44
C ILE A 55 -9.16 -9.93 1.35
N ASN A 56 -9.18 -10.81 2.34
CA ASN A 56 -10.11 -11.94 2.39
C ASN A 56 -11.57 -11.46 2.37
N ARG A 57 -11.90 -10.41 3.11
CA ARG A 57 -13.25 -9.82 3.08
C ARG A 57 -13.61 -9.23 1.72
N ILE A 58 -12.66 -8.60 1.03
CA ILE A 58 -12.90 -8.11 -0.34
C ILE A 58 -13.17 -9.29 -1.28
N ASN A 59 -12.38 -10.35 -1.21
CA ASN A 59 -12.53 -11.53 -2.06
C ASN A 59 -13.85 -12.30 -1.82
N ASN A 60 -14.50 -12.09 -0.67
CA ASN A 60 -15.84 -12.62 -0.37
C ASN A 60 -16.97 -11.77 -1.00
N ILE A 61 -16.68 -10.65 -1.66
CA ILE A 61 -17.68 -9.87 -2.41
C ILE A 61 -17.94 -10.60 -3.74
N PRO A 62 -19.16 -11.08 -4.03
CA PRO A 62 -19.40 -12.03 -5.13
C PRO A 62 -18.98 -11.52 -6.52
N TYR A 63 -19.02 -10.21 -6.74
CA TYR A 63 -18.70 -9.58 -8.03
C TYR A 63 -17.32 -8.94 -8.07
N LEU A 64 -16.56 -8.94 -6.97
CA LEU A 64 -15.29 -8.24 -6.87
C LEU A 64 -14.15 -9.21 -6.58
N HIS A 65 -13.26 -9.36 -7.55
CA HIS A 65 -12.03 -10.10 -7.38
C HIS A 65 -10.84 -9.17 -7.60
N LEU A 66 -9.96 -9.08 -6.60
CA LEU A 66 -8.74 -8.27 -6.72
C LEU A 66 -7.70 -9.03 -7.56
N ASP A 67 -7.37 -8.47 -8.71
CA ASP A 67 -6.30 -8.97 -9.57
C ASP A 67 -4.95 -8.40 -9.11
N LEU A 68 -4.37 -9.03 -8.10
CA LEU A 68 -3.08 -8.68 -7.50
C LEU A 68 -1.98 -9.60 -8.00
N SER A 69 -0.81 -9.03 -8.29
CA SER A 69 0.37 -9.83 -8.63
C SER A 69 0.95 -10.54 -7.40
N ASP A 70 1.68 -11.66 -7.62
CA ASP A 70 2.36 -12.40 -6.53
C ASP A 70 3.28 -11.50 -5.72
N LYS A 71 3.94 -10.54 -6.38
CA LYS A 71 4.80 -9.55 -5.72
C LYS A 71 4.02 -8.66 -4.76
N THR A 72 2.82 -8.26 -5.13
CA THR A 72 1.92 -7.48 -4.27
C THR A 72 1.43 -8.32 -3.08
N ILE A 73 1.01 -9.56 -3.32
CA ILE A 73 0.57 -10.48 -2.26
C ILE A 73 1.70 -10.73 -1.26
N THR A 74 2.90 -11.05 -1.75
CA THR A 74 4.09 -11.26 -0.90
C THR A 74 4.43 -9.99 -0.09
N PHE A 75 4.31 -8.81 -0.70
CA PHE A 75 4.59 -7.56 -0.02
C PHE A 75 3.55 -7.22 1.05
N ILE A 76 2.27 -7.52 0.81
CA ILE A 76 1.22 -7.33 1.81
C ILE A 76 1.52 -8.18 3.04
N LYS A 77 1.87 -9.46 2.87
CA LYS A 77 2.27 -10.34 3.98
C LYS A 77 3.49 -9.81 4.74
N TYR A 78 4.50 -9.39 3.99
CA TYR A 78 5.70 -8.79 4.59
C TYR A 78 5.36 -7.53 5.41
N ILE A 79 4.54 -6.64 4.89
CA ILE A 79 4.12 -5.42 5.60
C ILE A 79 3.22 -5.73 6.79
N ASP A 80 2.36 -6.73 6.68
CA ASP A 80 1.48 -7.15 7.78
C ASP A 80 2.29 -7.67 8.98
N ASP A 81 3.37 -8.43 8.71
CA ASP A 81 4.28 -8.90 9.76
C ASP A 81 5.21 -7.78 10.29
N GLN A 82 5.83 -7.02 9.39
CA GLN A 82 6.88 -6.06 9.75
C GLN A 82 6.36 -4.68 10.15
N GLY A 83 5.25 -4.23 9.57
CA GLY A 83 4.68 -2.90 9.82
C GLY A 83 4.16 -2.73 11.25
N ILE A 84 3.83 -3.83 11.93
CA ILE A 84 3.39 -3.85 13.33
C ILE A 84 4.60 -3.79 14.30
N ASN A 85 5.81 -4.12 13.84
CA ASN A 85 7.02 -4.20 14.68
C ASN A 85 7.54 -2.81 15.12
N ARG A 86 6.65 -2.01 15.71
CA ARG A 86 6.93 -0.61 16.13
C ARG A 86 7.96 -0.52 17.24
N TYR A 87 8.04 -1.54 18.06
CA TYR A 87 8.90 -1.59 19.24
C TYR A 87 10.17 -2.38 18.99
N PHE A 88 10.46 -2.71 17.73
CA PHE A 88 11.65 -3.44 17.33
C PHE A 88 11.86 -4.76 18.10
N GLN A 89 10.76 -5.46 18.36
CA GLN A 89 10.78 -6.75 19.08
C GLN A 89 11.33 -7.89 18.21
N LYS A 90 11.28 -7.75 16.88
CA LYS A 90 11.80 -8.73 15.93
C LYS A 90 12.88 -8.12 15.05
N THR A 91 13.87 -8.92 14.71
CA THR A 91 14.88 -8.60 13.69
C THR A 91 14.21 -8.31 12.36
N MET A 92 14.61 -7.22 11.71
CA MET A 92 14.03 -6.77 10.47
C MET A 92 15.03 -6.84 9.33
N PHE A 93 14.53 -7.21 8.15
CA PHE A 93 15.29 -7.24 6.91
C PHE A 93 14.65 -6.33 5.87
N THR A 94 15.48 -5.55 5.15
CA THR A 94 15.06 -4.88 3.93
C THR A 94 15.81 -5.47 2.75
N GLN A 95 15.11 -5.65 1.63
CA GLN A 95 15.68 -6.21 0.40
C GLN A 95 16.10 -5.11 -0.59
N GLY A 96 15.81 -3.84 -0.26
CA GLY A 96 16.12 -2.69 -1.10
C GLY A 96 15.10 -2.45 -2.24
N MET A 97 14.11 -3.31 -2.39
CA MET A 97 13.06 -3.20 -3.42
C MET A 97 11.72 -2.67 -2.88
N GLU A 98 11.64 -2.42 -1.60
CA GLU A 98 10.38 -2.12 -0.88
C GLU A 98 9.63 -0.94 -1.49
N LEU A 99 10.33 0.12 -1.89
CA LEU A 99 9.69 1.29 -2.50
C LEU A 99 9.00 0.93 -3.82
N ILE A 100 9.68 0.16 -4.68
CA ILE A 100 9.13 -0.24 -5.99
C ILE A 100 7.93 -1.16 -5.79
N THR A 101 8.02 -2.04 -4.80
CA THR A 101 6.96 -2.99 -4.49
C THR A 101 5.78 -2.29 -3.83
N LEU A 102 6.02 -1.32 -2.94
CA LEU A 102 4.97 -0.45 -2.41
C LEU A 102 4.23 0.30 -3.54
N ASP A 103 4.99 0.92 -4.46
CA ASP A 103 4.41 1.66 -5.59
C ASP A 103 3.52 0.76 -6.46
N ARG A 104 3.95 -0.48 -6.70
CA ARG A 104 3.16 -1.51 -7.39
C ARG A 104 1.90 -1.84 -6.62
N THR A 105 2.04 -2.16 -5.34
CA THR A 105 0.93 -2.55 -4.46
C THR A 105 -0.13 -1.46 -4.39
N VAL A 106 0.30 -0.21 -4.19
CA VAL A 106 -0.62 0.93 -4.18
C VAL A 106 -1.31 1.08 -5.53
N TRP A 107 -0.58 0.97 -6.64
CA TRP A 107 -1.19 1.06 -7.97
C TRP A 107 -2.20 -0.07 -8.22
N GLU A 108 -1.90 -1.31 -7.83
CA GLU A 108 -2.78 -2.46 -8.04
C GLU A 108 -4.05 -2.38 -7.18
N ILE A 109 -3.95 -1.98 -5.91
CA ILE A 109 -5.09 -1.90 -4.99
C ILE A 109 -5.93 -0.64 -5.26
N ARG A 110 -5.28 0.51 -5.47
CA ARG A 110 -5.95 1.80 -5.61
C ARG A 110 -6.92 1.86 -6.80
N ARG A 111 -6.72 1.04 -7.83
CA ARG A 111 -7.63 0.92 -8.98
C ARG A 111 -9.07 0.55 -8.57
N TYR A 112 -9.21 -0.14 -7.45
CA TYR A 112 -10.50 -0.57 -6.89
C TYR A 112 -11.10 0.43 -5.89
N CYS A 113 -10.36 1.50 -5.52
CA CYS A 113 -10.83 2.51 -4.56
C CYS A 113 -11.79 3.51 -5.20
N LYS A 114 -12.91 3.01 -5.69
CA LYS A 114 -14.02 3.79 -6.26
C LYS A 114 -15.32 3.02 -6.14
N VAL A 115 -16.45 3.72 -6.24
CA VAL A 115 -17.75 3.05 -6.38
C VAL A 115 -17.79 2.35 -7.73
N ILE A 116 -18.10 1.05 -7.75
CA ILE A 116 -18.15 0.23 -8.96
C ILE A 116 -19.55 -0.35 -9.21
N ASN A 117 -20.32 -0.58 -8.15
CA ASN A 117 -21.67 -1.13 -8.25
C ASN A 117 -22.68 -0.01 -8.00
N TYR A 118 -23.17 0.60 -9.08
CA TYR A 118 -24.17 1.67 -9.04
C TYR A 118 -24.97 1.74 -10.34
N GLU A 119 -26.08 2.43 -10.27
CA GLU A 119 -26.94 2.69 -11.43
C GLU A 119 -26.82 4.15 -11.87
N LEU A 120 -26.73 4.35 -13.18
CA LEU A 120 -26.73 5.66 -13.80
C LEU A 120 -28.08 5.88 -14.52
N LYS A 121 -28.83 6.91 -14.14
CA LYS A 121 -30.05 7.32 -14.82
C LYS A 121 -29.69 8.34 -15.90
N LYS A 122 -29.99 8.02 -17.16
CA LYS A 122 -29.84 8.93 -18.28
C LYS A 122 -30.95 9.98 -18.31
N PRO A 123 -30.74 11.09 -19.08
CA PRO A 123 -31.77 12.13 -19.26
C PRO A 123 -33.08 11.62 -19.89
N ASP A 124 -33.00 10.57 -20.70
CA ASP A 124 -34.15 9.88 -21.34
C ASP A 124 -34.90 8.92 -20.42
N GLY A 125 -34.42 8.77 -19.17
CA GLY A 125 -34.98 7.89 -18.14
C GLY A 125 -34.42 6.48 -18.14
N GLU A 126 -33.58 6.10 -19.11
CA GLU A 126 -32.92 4.78 -19.13
C GLU A 126 -31.98 4.62 -17.92
N ILE A 127 -32.06 3.44 -17.28
CA ILE A 127 -31.19 3.07 -16.15
C ILE A 127 -30.12 2.12 -16.66
N ILE A 128 -28.84 2.50 -16.46
CA ILE A 128 -27.68 1.66 -16.82
C ILE A 128 -27.02 1.17 -15.55
N ASN A 129 -26.87 -0.15 -15.41
CA ASN A 129 -26.03 -0.75 -14.37
C ASN A 129 -24.56 -0.59 -14.76
N MET A 130 -23.78 0.05 -13.87
CA MET A 130 -22.38 0.42 -14.13
C MET A 130 -21.36 -0.63 -13.64
N LEU A 131 -21.80 -1.71 -12.99
CA LEU A 131 -20.88 -2.73 -12.45
C LEU A 131 -19.97 -3.32 -13.53
N GLU A 132 -20.53 -3.89 -14.58
CA GLU A 132 -19.75 -4.50 -15.66
C GLU A 132 -18.85 -3.50 -16.41
N PRO A 133 -19.31 -2.30 -16.80
CA PRO A 133 -18.45 -1.27 -17.37
C PRO A 133 -17.27 -0.89 -16.48
N GLU A 134 -17.50 -0.76 -15.15
CA GLU A 134 -16.45 -0.41 -14.20
C GLU A 134 -15.42 -1.53 -14.00
N LEU A 135 -15.86 -2.78 -13.85
CA LEU A 135 -14.99 -3.95 -13.78
C LEU A 135 -14.14 -4.10 -15.05
N LYS A 136 -14.76 -3.90 -16.23
CA LYS A 136 -14.05 -3.92 -17.52
C LYS A 136 -12.97 -2.83 -17.60
N THR A 137 -13.27 -1.63 -17.08
CA THR A 137 -12.32 -0.52 -17.03
C THR A 137 -11.15 -0.84 -16.12
N ILE A 138 -11.39 -1.42 -14.94
CA ILE A 138 -10.34 -1.85 -13.99
C ILE A 138 -9.48 -2.94 -14.63
N LYS A 139 -10.08 -3.96 -15.26
CA LYS A 139 -9.36 -5.03 -15.94
C LYS A 139 -8.49 -4.49 -17.07
N ARG A 140 -9.04 -3.63 -17.93
CA ARG A 140 -8.30 -2.99 -19.03
C ARG A 140 -7.13 -2.13 -18.53
N SER A 141 -7.24 -1.51 -17.36
CA SER A 141 -6.16 -0.72 -16.78
C SER A 141 -4.90 -1.52 -16.49
N ARG A 142 -4.99 -2.85 -16.35
CA ARG A 142 -3.83 -3.74 -16.21
C ARG A 142 -3.00 -3.81 -17.49
N GLU A 143 -3.64 -3.74 -18.64
CA GLU A 143 -3.01 -3.81 -19.96
C GLU A 143 -2.41 -2.47 -20.39
N LEU A 144 -2.85 -1.38 -19.77
CA LEU A 144 -2.35 -0.04 -20.04
C LEU A 144 -1.06 0.23 -19.25
N PRO A 145 -0.16 1.09 -19.77
CA PRO A 145 0.93 1.59 -18.96
C PRO A 145 0.39 2.21 -17.67
N PRO A 146 0.99 1.90 -16.50
CA PRO A 146 0.44 2.32 -15.18
C PRO A 146 0.10 3.80 -15.09
N HIS A 147 0.93 4.68 -15.66
CA HIS A 147 0.74 6.12 -15.65
C HIS A 147 -0.49 6.62 -16.45
N ASN A 148 -1.11 5.75 -17.25
CA ASN A 148 -2.31 6.08 -18.02
C ASN A 148 -3.60 5.81 -17.25
N PHE A 149 -3.56 5.03 -16.17
CA PHE A 149 -4.72 4.85 -15.30
C PHE A 149 -4.80 5.98 -14.28
N LYS A 150 -5.94 6.65 -14.22
CA LYS A 150 -6.18 7.78 -13.31
C LYS A 150 -7.54 7.66 -12.67
N ILE A 151 -7.60 8.01 -11.39
CA ILE A 151 -8.85 8.19 -10.67
C ILE A 151 -9.28 9.64 -10.82
N ILE A 152 -10.49 9.87 -11.33
CA ILE A 152 -11.04 11.21 -11.49
C ILE A 152 -11.18 11.87 -10.11
N GLY A 153 -10.60 13.07 -9.95
CA GLY A 153 -10.61 13.78 -8.68
C GLY A 153 -9.68 13.21 -7.61
N GLY A 154 -8.87 12.18 -7.94
CA GLY A 154 -7.94 11.55 -7.01
C GLY A 154 -6.85 12.51 -6.50
N TYR A 155 -6.47 12.33 -5.24
CA TYR A 155 -5.47 13.20 -4.61
C TYR A 155 -4.09 13.11 -5.27
N LEU A 156 -3.62 11.90 -5.63
CA LEU A 156 -2.33 11.73 -6.32
C LEU A 156 -2.34 12.40 -7.69
N GLU A 157 -3.46 12.31 -8.42
CA GLU A 157 -3.63 12.95 -9.72
C GLU A 157 -3.59 14.48 -9.61
N GLN A 158 -4.16 15.04 -8.54
CA GLN A 158 -4.07 16.47 -8.25
C GLN A 158 -2.62 16.89 -7.96
N ARG A 159 -1.87 16.10 -7.16
CA ARG A 159 -0.45 16.38 -6.84
C ARG A 159 0.44 16.31 -8.09
N LEU A 160 0.13 15.45 -9.05
CA LEU A 160 0.83 15.40 -10.34
C LEU A 160 0.59 16.65 -11.20
N LYS A 161 -0.52 17.36 -10.97
CA LYS A 161 -0.85 18.59 -11.71
C LYS A 161 -0.24 19.84 -11.06
N ASP A 162 -0.40 20.01 -9.76
CA ASP A 162 -0.08 21.25 -9.06
C ASP A 162 1.22 21.19 -8.22
N ASN A 163 1.79 20.00 -8.04
CA ASN A 163 3.04 19.76 -7.29
C ASN A 163 3.15 20.49 -5.94
N ARG A 164 2.01 20.74 -5.26
CA ARG A 164 2.02 21.46 -3.99
C ARG A 164 2.98 20.79 -3.00
N TYR A 165 3.79 21.62 -2.35
CA TYR A 165 4.79 21.19 -1.37
C TYR A 165 5.78 20.12 -1.90
N GLY A 166 6.03 20.08 -3.21
CA GLY A 166 6.91 19.08 -3.83
C GLY A 166 6.36 17.65 -3.83
N GLN A 167 5.06 17.47 -3.54
CA GLN A 167 4.43 16.14 -3.45
C GLN A 167 4.36 15.43 -4.81
N GLY A 168 4.20 16.17 -5.91
CA GLY A 168 4.27 15.62 -7.26
C GLY A 168 5.66 15.09 -7.61
N ASP A 169 6.71 15.82 -7.23
CA ASP A 169 8.10 15.37 -7.41
C ASP A 169 8.41 14.14 -6.55
N LEU A 170 7.95 14.14 -5.29
CA LEU A 170 8.07 12.98 -4.41
C LEU A 170 7.35 11.76 -4.98
N LEU A 171 6.13 11.93 -5.51
CA LEU A 171 5.34 10.87 -6.11
C LEU A 171 6.02 10.28 -7.34
N THR A 172 6.65 11.09 -8.18
CA THR A 172 7.31 10.65 -9.41
C THR A 172 8.76 10.18 -9.22
N TRP A 173 9.39 10.52 -8.09
CA TRP A 173 10.75 10.13 -7.78
C TRP A 173 10.90 8.61 -7.71
N LYS A 174 11.71 8.00 -8.59
CA LYS A 174 11.91 6.54 -8.69
C LYS A 174 10.60 5.73 -8.79
N ASN A 175 9.53 6.30 -9.35
CA ASN A 175 8.23 5.66 -9.45
C ASN A 175 7.91 5.26 -10.90
N PHE A 176 7.65 3.96 -11.13
CA PHE A 176 7.29 3.43 -12.45
C PHE A 176 5.80 3.56 -12.76
N PHE A 177 4.97 3.76 -11.74
CA PHE A 177 3.50 3.66 -11.81
C PHE A 177 2.82 5.02 -11.95
N PHE A 178 3.37 6.06 -11.32
CA PHE A 178 2.76 7.39 -11.26
C PHE A 178 3.53 8.47 -12.03
N GLY A 179 4.65 8.13 -12.67
CA GLY A 179 5.46 9.07 -13.44
C GLY A 179 5.16 9.05 -14.94
N LYS A 180 5.30 10.20 -15.61
CA LYS A 180 5.18 10.30 -17.08
C LYS A 180 6.37 9.69 -17.84
N LYS A 181 7.53 9.63 -17.20
CA LYS A 181 8.77 9.13 -17.83
C LYS A 181 8.94 7.65 -17.51
N LYS A 182 9.01 6.82 -18.55
CA LYS A 182 9.50 5.44 -18.44
C LYS A 182 10.96 5.49 -17.99
N LYS A 183 11.24 5.23 -16.72
CA LYS A 183 12.59 4.88 -16.30
C LYS A 183 12.72 3.39 -16.40
N ASN A 184 13.63 2.93 -17.24
CA ASN A 184 13.86 1.50 -17.46
C ASN A 184 14.67 0.84 -16.34
N THR A 185 15.32 1.64 -15.48
CA THR A 185 16.17 1.13 -14.39
C THR A 185 16.09 2.03 -13.15
N ILE A 186 16.01 1.40 -11.99
CA ILE A 186 16.18 2.03 -10.70
C ILE A 186 17.31 1.29 -9.97
N LYS A 187 18.26 2.04 -9.40
CA LYS A 187 19.23 1.44 -8.49
C LYS A 187 18.51 0.97 -7.24
N ILE A 188 18.65 -0.32 -6.95
CA ILE A 188 18.11 -0.97 -5.75
C ILE A 188 19.02 -0.58 -4.58
N ALA A 189 18.44 -0.27 -3.43
CA ALA A 189 19.20 -0.09 -2.19
C ALA A 189 19.82 -1.43 -1.77
N ARG A 190 20.86 -1.40 -0.94
CA ARG A 190 21.42 -2.63 -0.37
C ARG A 190 20.42 -3.24 0.60
N SER A 191 20.39 -4.57 0.67
CA SER A 191 19.73 -5.28 1.76
C SER A 191 20.39 -4.91 3.08
N ILE A 192 19.61 -4.59 4.09
CA ILE A 192 20.10 -4.27 5.43
C ILE A 192 19.32 -5.14 6.42
N ARG A 193 20.06 -5.67 7.41
CA ARG A 193 19.50 -6.39 8.55
C ARG A 193 19.62 -5.48 9.78
N TRP A 194 18.51 -5.28 10.47
CA TRP A 194 18.47 -4.64 11.77
C TRP A 194 18.20 -5.72 12.81
N ALA A 195 19.22 -6.04 13.59
CA ALA A 195 19.14 -7.05 14.64
C ALA A 195 18.33 -6.50 15.82
N SER A 196 17.30 -7.22 16.24
CA SER A 196 16.56 -6.92 17.46
C SER A 196 17.41 -7.33 18.67
N PRO A 197 17.67 -6.45 19.64
CA PRO A 197 18.43 -6.81 20.84
C PRO A 197 17.81 -7.99 21.58
N THR A 198 16.48 -8.07 21.65
CA THR A 198 15.78 -9.14 22.36
C THR A 198 15.87 -10.52 21.68
N GLN A 199 16.13 -10.55 20.36
CA GLN A 199 16.27 -11.81 19.62
C GLN A 199 17.73 -12.22 19.38
N GLU A 200 18.62 -11.25 19.31
CA GLU A 200 20.00 -11.47 18.82
C GLU A 200 21.05 -11.39 19.94
N LEU A 201 20.68 -10.95 21.15
CA LEU A 201 21.59 -10.99 22.28
C LEU A 201 21.79 -12.45 22.72
N HIS A 202 23.05 -12.79 22.99
CA HIS A 202 23.37 -14.08 23.55
C HIS A 202 22.62 -14.28 24.87
N PRO A 203 22.13 -15.50 25.20
CA PRO A 203 21.39 -15.78 26.43
C PRO A 203 22.11 -15.27 27.70
N GLU A 204 23.43 -15.45 27.81
CA GLU A 204 24.23 -14.95 28.91
C GLU A 204 24.20 -13.40 29.02
N SER A 205 24.17 -12.70 27.88
CA SER A 205 24.04 -11.24 27.87
C SER A 205 22.67 -10.78 28.34
N LEU A 206 21.62 -11.55 28.02
CA LEU A 206 20.26 -11.29 28.51
C LEU A 206 20.14 -11.55 30.01
N GLU A 207 20.77 -12.62 30.52
CA GLU A 207 20.83 -12.94 31.94
C GLU A 207 21.60 -11.88 32.73
N PHE A 208 22.77 -11.46 32.22
CA PHE A 208 23.56 -10.37 32.77
C PHE A 208 22.74 -9.06 32.82
N LEU A 209 22.07 -8.68 31.73
CA LEU A 209 21.22 -7.49 31.69
C LEU A 209 20.03 -7.63 32.64
N GLY A 210 19.43 -8.81 32.75
CA GLY A 210 18.31 -9.11 33.65
C GLY A 210 18.65 -8.92 35.12
N SER A 211 19.96 -9.01 35.51
CA SER A 211 20.40 -8.72 36.87
C SER A 211 20.35 -7.23 37.23
N TYR A 212 20.35 -6.35 36.23
CA TYR A 212 20.36 -4.88 36.43
C TYR A 212 19.02 -4.24 36.02
N ILE A 213 18.28 -4.83 35.07
CA ILE A 213 17.03 -4.28 34.53
C ILE A 213 15.97 -5.38 34.46
N LYS A 214 14.75 -5.09 34.89
CA LYS A 214 13.61 -5.96 34.62
C LYS A 214 13.18 -5.79 33.17
N LEU A 215 13.57 -6.76 32.31
CA LEU A 215 12.97 -6.88 30.98
C LEU A 215 11.51 -7.37 31.16
N LYS A 216 10.54 -6.55 30.76
CA LYS A 216 9.12 -6.89 30.78
C LYS A 216 8.72 -7.57 29.49
#